data_acb071d99ac55cb3e92ad233f04a1458
#
_entry.id   acb071d99ac55cb3e92ad233f04a1458
#
_cell.length_a   1.000
_cell.length_b   1.000
_cell.length_c   1.000
_cell.angle_alpha   90.00
_cell.angle_beta   90.00
_cell.angle_gamma   90.00
#
_symmetry.space_group_name_H-M   'P 1'
#
loop_
_entity.id
_entity.type
_entity.pdbx_description
1 polymer ?
#
loop_
_entity_poly.entity_id
_entity_poly.type
_entity_poly.pdbx_seq_one_letter_code
_entity_poly.pdbx_strand_id
1 'polypeptide(L)'
;MSSPPPYLTVRLIGGTNMFEEFYCLKHTPFSRDIPTEHLYRSSMLEEILGRLEYAARRQLFAVVTGDCGTGKTTTIRSFKNSLNNSRYMVMYLADSKLTPRHFYKGLLEQLGCEAKFYRGDAKRQLHREIELMQGIHHLQPVVILDEAHLLDKEMLEEVRFLLNFRMDSKSPMALILVVLMPI
;
A
#
# COMPACT_ATOMS: atom_id res chain seq x y z
N MET A 1 28.57 -43.45 -25.22
CA MET A 1 28.34 -42.86 -23.90
C MET A 1 28.76 -41.39 -24.01
N SER A 2 27.80 -40.52 -24.24
CA SER A 2 28.02 -39.06 -24.40
C SER A 2 27.92 -38.40 -23.03
N SER A 3 28.97 -37.68 -22.67
CA SER A 3 29.03 -36.88 -21.44
C SER A 3 27.96 -35.79 -21.46
N PRO A 4 27.26 -35.52 -20.34
CA PRO A 4 26.31 -34.43 -20.27
C PRO A 4 27.04 -33.09 -20.37
N PRO A 5 26.36 -32.03 -20.93
CA PRO A 5 26.96 -30.71 -21.07
C PRO A 5 27.22 -30.08 -19.69
N PRO A 6 28.22 -29.20 -19.60
CA PRO A 6 28.55 -28.54 -18.32
C PRO A 6 27.39 -27.64 -17.93
N TYR A 7 26.83 -27.88 -16.75
CA TYR A 7 25.83 -27.00 -16.14
C TYR A 7 26.44 -25.62 -15.94
N LEU A 8 25.75 -24.61 -16.49
CA LEU A 8 26.04 -23.20 -16.24
C LEU A 8 25.88 -22.96 -14.72
N THR A 9 27.00 -23.00 -14.00
CA THR A 9 27.00 -22.60 -12.60
C THR A 9 27.02 -21.06 -12.58
N VAL A 10 25.86 -20.44 -12.40
CA VAL A 10 25.80 -19.02 -12.10
C VAL A 10 26.39 -18.82 -10.70
N ARG A 11 27.69 -18.56 -10.59
CA ARG A 11 28.28 -18.02 -9.38
C ARG A 11 27.79 -16.58 -9.24
N LEU A 12 26.91 -16.37 -8.29
CA LEU A 12 26.71 -15.03 -7.74
C LEU A 12 28.04 -14.64 -7.05
N ILE A 13 28.89 -13.94 -7.77
CA ILE A 13 30.06 -13.32 -7.19
C ILE A 13 29.54 -12.19 -6.33
N GLY A 14 29.57 -12.41 -5.01
CA GLY A 14 29.24 -11.39 -4.05
C GLY A 14 30.15 -10.18 -4.20
N GLY A 15 29.56 -9.02 -4.29
CA GLY A 15 30.16 -7.76 -3.91
C GLY A 15 31.32 -7.28 -4.76
N THR A 16 31.04 -6.79 -5.94
CA THR A 16 31.75 -5.63 -6.48
C THR A 16 30.74 -4.85 -7.31
N ASN A 17 30.64 -3.58 -7.00
CA ASN A 17 29.82 -2.58 -7.71
C ASN A 17 30.40 -2.34 -9.12
N MET A 18 30.59 -3.39 -9.91
CA MET A 18 31.28 -3.34 -11.19
C MET A 18 30.54 -2.45 -12.21
N PHE A 19 29.21 -2.36 -12.11
CA PHE A 19 28.41 -1.46 -12.95
C PHE A 19 28.56 0.00 -12.49
N GLU A 20 28.50 0.22 -11.20
CA GLU A 20 28.60 1.53 -10.59
C GLU A 20 29.96 2.14 -10.89
N GLU A 21 31.04 1.38 -10.76
CA GLU A 21 32.40 1.83 -11.08
C GLU A 21 32.57 2.09 -12.58
N PHE A 22 32.10 1.16 -13.43
CA PHE A 22 32.23 1.27 -14.89
C PHE A 22 31.48 2.49 -15.47
N TYR A 23 30.25 2.75 -14.97
CA TYR A 23 29.42 3.86 -15.44
C TYR A 23 29.51 5.10 -14.55
N CYS A 24 30.40 5.13 -13.56
CA CYS A 24 30.54 6.21 -12.57
C CYS A 24 29.22 6.55 -11.88
N LEU A 25 28.44 5.53 -11.55
CA LEU A 25 27.14 5.70 -10.91
C LEU A 25 27.31 5.89 -9.40
N LYS A 26 26.55 6.82 -8.83
CA LYS A 26 26.51 7.04 -7.37
C LYS A 26 25.74 5.95 -6.61
N HIS A 27 24.82 5.28 -7.27
CA HIS A 27 23.94 4.25 -6.69
C HIS A 27 23.60 3.21 -7.75
N THR A 28 23.28 1.97 -7.31
CA THR A 28 22.78 0.92 -8.20
C THR A 28 21.46 1.34 -8.82
N PRO A 29 21.37 1.50 -10.15
CA PRO A 29 20.12 1.85 -10.80
C PRO A 29 19.12 0.67 -10.73
N PHE A 30 17.82 0.98 -10.71
CA PHE A 30 16.72 -0.01 -10.77
C PHE A 30 16.67 -1.02 -9.61
N SER A 31 17.30 -0.71 -8.49
CA SER A 31 17.20 -1.52 -7.29
C SER A 31 15.77 -1.45 -6.69
N ARG A 32 15.31 -2.52 -6.03
CA ARG A 32 13.97 -2.55 -5.41
C ARG A 32 13.83 -1.57 -4.25
N ASP A 33 14.93 -1.26 -3.60
CA ASP A 33 15.03 -0.40 -2.42
C ASP A 33 15.42 1.04 -2.77
N ILE A 34 15.42 1.40 -4.07
CA ILE A 34 15.72 2.77 -4.51
C ILE A 34 14.89 3.78 -3.71
N PRO A 35 15.50 4.80 -3.10
CA PRO A 35 14.78 5.85 -2.39
C PRO A 35 13.78 6.55 -3.31
N THR A 36 12.60 6.89 -2.78
CA THR A 36 11.53 7.51 -3.59
C THR A 36 11.90 8.87 -4.15
N GLU A 37 12.86 9.56 -3.55
CA GLU A 37 13.43 10.83 -4.02
C GLU A 37 14.28 10.69 -5.30
N HIS A 38 14.81 9.47 -5.55
CA HIS A 38 15.61 9.15 -6.74
C HIS A 38 14.77 8.57 -7.89
N LEU A 39 13.47 8.42 -7.71
CA LEU A 39 12.58 7.94 -8.77
C LEU A 39 12.45 9.00 -9.87
N TYR A 40 12.42 8.53 -11.12
CA TYR A 40 12.11 9.40 -12.25
C TYR A 40 10.67 9.95 -12.12
N ARG A 41 10.58 11.25 -12.01
CA ARG A 41 9.29 11.96 -11.89
C ARG A 41 8.72 12.25 -13.27
N SER A 42 7.94 11.31 -13.77
CA SER A 42 7.13 11.54 -14.98
C SER A 42 5.90 12.40 -14.64
N SER A 43 5.38 13.12 -15.63
CA SER A 43 4.13 13.88 -15.47
C SER A 43 2.96 12.99 -15.01
N MET A 44 2.90 11.73 -15.49
CA MET A 44 1.90 10.76 -15.08
C MET A 44 2.05 10.38 -13.59
N LEU A 45 3.26 10.15 -13.10
CA LEU A 45 3.51 9.85 -11.69
C LEU A 45 3.07 11.03 -10.80
N GLU A 46 3.42 12.26 -11.19
CA GLU A 46 3.04 13.46 -10.44
C GLU A 46 1.52 13.67 -10.43
N GLU A 47 0.85 13.41 -11.55
CA GLU A 47 -0.62 13.47 -11.61
C GLU A 47 -1.26 12.44 -10.67
N ILE A 48 -0.79 11.19 -10.66
CA ILE A 48 -1.32 10.14 -9.78
C ILE A 48 -1.08 10.52 -8.31
N LEU A 49 0.12 10.97 -7.96
CA LEU A 49 0.44 11.41 -6.60
C LEU A 49 -0.47 12.57 -6.15
N GLY A 50 -0.68 13.58 -7.00
CA GLY A 50 -1.59 14.69 -6.71
C GLY A 50 -3.03 14.25 -6.49
N ARG A 51 -3.52 13.29 -7.28
CA ARG A 51 -4.87 12.70 -7.11
C ARG A 51 -4.99 11.92 -5.80
N LEU A 52 -3.97 11.12 -5.44
CA LEU A 52 -3.93 10.37 -4.18
C LEU A 52 -3.85 11.29 -2.97
N GLU A 53 -3.05 12.34 -3.02
CA GLU A 53 -2.99 13.36 -1.96
C GLU A 53 -4.32 14.10 -1.79
N TYR A 54 -5.01 14.40 -2.90
CA TYR A 54 -6.36 14.96 -2.85
C TYR A 54 -7.34 14.00 -2.19
N ALA A 55 -7.30 12.70 -2.55
CA ALA A 55 -8.13 11.68 -1.93
C ALA A 55 -7.85 11.55 -0.42
N ALA A 56 -6.58 11.52 -0.01
CA ALA A 56 -6.20 11.48 1.39
C ALA A 56 -6.71 12.72 2.17
N ARG A 57 -6.53 13.91 1.61
CA ARG A 57 -6.97 15.17 2.24
C ARG A 57 -8.48 15.27 2.39
N ARG A 58 -9.23 14.74 1.43
CA ARG A 58 -10.69 14.76 1.42
C ARG A 58 -11.33 13.53 2.00
N GLN A 59 -10.52 12.56 2.46
CA GLN A 59 -10.98 11.27 2.98
C GLN A 59 -11.89 10.55 1.97
N LEU A 60 -11.42 10.45 0.72
CA LEU A 60 -12.16 9.86 -0.38
C LEU A 60 -11.73 8.41 -0.64
N PHE A 61 -12.59 7.70 -1.36
CA PHE A 61 -12.27 6.44 -1.99
C PHE A 61 -11.54 6.68 -3.32
N ALA A 62 -10.45 5.95 -3.54
CA ALA A 62 -9.69 6.01 -4.78
C ALA A 62 -9.29 4.60 -5.23
N VAL A 63 -9.17 4.41 -6.53
CA VAL A 63 -8.68 3.16 -7.12
C VAL A 63 -7.50 3.47 -8.05
N VAL A 64 -6.38 2.79 -7.81
CA VAL A 64 -5.21 2.84 -8.67
C VAL A 64 -5.19 1.56 -9.50
N THR A 65 -5.31 1.69 -10.81
CA THR A 65 -5.31 0.56 -11.73
C THR A 65 -4.10 0.59 -12.64
N GLY A 66 -3.69 -0.56 -13.14
CA GLY A 66 -2.61 -0.66 -14.11
C GLY A 66 -2.11 -2.10 -14.26
N ASP A 67 -1.39 -2.36 -15.34
CA ASP A 67 -0.83 -3.67 -15.66
C ASP A 67 0.30 -4.08 -14.71
N CYS A 68 0.70 -5.34 -14.77
CA CYS A 68 1.87 -5.81 -14.03
C CYS A 68 3.13 -5.03 -14.47
N GLY A 69 3.98 -4.66 -13.52
CA GLY A 69 5.23 -3.95 -13.81
C GLY A 69 5.11 -2.45 -14.08
N THR A 70 3.91 -1.85 -14.08
CA THR A 70 3.72 -0.40 -14.31
C THR A 70 4.14 0.49 -13.14
N GLY A 71 4.68 -0.08 -12.06
CA GLY A 71 5.17 0.69 -10.92
C GLY A 71 4.11 1.08 -9.89
N LYS A 72 2.94 0.42 -9.85
CA LYS A 72 1.87 0.70 -8.85
C LYS A 72 2.38 0.73 -7.42
N THR A 73 3.05 -0.33 -6.98
CA THR A 73 3.60 -0.42 -5.61
C THR A 73 4.65 0.65 -5.35
N THR A 74 5.47 0.99 -6.36
CA THR A 74 6.45 2.08 -6.26
C THR A 74 5.76 3.43 -6.11
N THR A 75 4.68 3.66 -6.85
CA THR A 75 3.84 4.87 -6.74
C THR A 75 3.20 4.98 -5.35
N ILE A 76 2.66 3.88 -4.82
CA ILE A 76 2.08 3.83 -3.47
C ILE A 76 3.15 4.10 -2.40
N ARG A 77 4.35 3.55 -2.56
CA ARG A 77 5.48 3.84 -1.66
C ARG A 77 5.87 5.32 -1.70
N SER A 78 5.93 5.92 -2.90
CA SER A 78 6.19 7.35 -3.06
C SER A 78 5.09 8.20 -2.42
N PHE A 79 3.84 7.86 -2.64
CA PHE A 79 2.70 8.52 -2.01
C PHE A 79 2.74 8.42 -0.48
N LYS A 80 2.99 7.23 0.08
CA LYS A 80 3.11 7.06 1.53
C LYS A 80 4.22 7.96 2.11
N ASN A 81 5.35 8.04 1.43
CA ASN A 81 6.49 8.85 1.87
C ASN A 81 6.27 10.37 1.70
N SER A 82 5.37 10.79 0.77
CA SER A 82 5.02 12.22 0.59
C SER A 82 4.08 12.73 1.68
N LEU A 83 3.34 11.84 2.34
CA LEU A 83 2.39 12.22 3.37
C LEU A 83 3.07 12.62 4.67
N ASN A 84 2.61 13.73 5.26
CA ASN A 84 3.09 14.19 6.55
C ASN A 84 2.55 13.30 7.69
N ASN A 85 3.43 12.55 8.35
CA ASN A 85 3.10 11.63 9.43
C ASN A 85 2.47 12.31 10.67
N SER A 86 2.65 13.63 10.85
CA SER A 86 1.96 14.36 11.92
C SER A 86 0.50 14.69 11.59
N ARG A 87 0.07 14.46 10.34
CA ARG A 87 -1.30 14.70 9.89
C ARG A 87 -2.03 13.45 9.42
N TYR A 88 -1.28 12.48 8.90
CA TYR A 88 -1.86 11.27 8.32
C TYR A 88 -1.35 10.02 9.02
N MET A 89 -2.26 9.10 9.32
CA MET A 89 -1.94 7.74 9.73
C MET A 89 -2.18 6.80 8.57
N VAL A 90 -1.09 6.31 7.97
CA VAL A 90 -1.16 5.43 6.80
C VAL A 90 -1.08 3.98 7.23
N MET A 91 -2.13 3.22 6.94
CA MET A 91 -2.22 1.79 7.15
C MET A 91 -2.17 1.06 5.80
N TYR A 92 -1.26 0.12 5.65
CA TYR A 92 -1.03 -0.61 4.40
C TYR A 92 -1.25 -2.10 4.60
N LEU A 93 -2.10 -2.70 3.79
CA LEU A 93 -2.35 -4.13 3.76
C LEU A 93 -2.12 -4.66 2.34
N ALA A 94 -1.29 -5.71 2.23
CA ALA A 94 -1.00 -6.42 0.99
C ALA A 94 -1.13 -7.92 1.26
N ASP A 95 -2.36 -8.43 1.30
CA ASP A 95 -2.62 -9.86 1.53
C ASP A 95 -3.53 -10.39 0.42
N SER A 96 -3.07 -11.42 -0.25
CA SER A 96 -3.79 -12.08 -1.35
C SER A 96 -5.04 -12.87 -0.89
N LYS A 97 -5.17 -13.13 0.40
CA LYS A 97 -6.29 -13.87 1.00
C LYS A 97 -6.88 -13.12 2.20
N LEU A 98 -7.05 -11.83 2.05
CA LEU A 98 -7.56 -10.97 3.12
C LEU A 98 -9.02 -11.32 3.43
N THR A 99 -9.24 -11.91 4.59
CA THR A 99 -10.59 -12.12 5.13
C THR A 99 -11.00 -10.92 5.99
N PRO A 100 -12.31 -10.68 6.20
CA PRO A 100 -12.77 -9.58 7.04
C PRO A 100 -12.14 -9.55 8.44
N ARG A 101 -11.92 -10.73 9.03
CA ARG A 101 -11.26 -10.83 10.34
C ARG A 101 -9.79 -10.39 10.29
N HIS A 102 -9.04 -10.87 9.30
CA HIS A 102 -7.63 -10.50 9.13
C HIS A 102 -7.48 -9.02 8.74
N PHE A 103 -8.44 -8.51 7.98
CA PHE A 103 -8.51 -7.09 7.63
C PHE A 103 -8.59 -6.19 8.88
N TYR A 104 -9.59 -6.43 9.74
CA TYR A 104 -9.72 -5.65 10.98
C TYR A 104 -8.53 -5.83 11.91
N LYS A 105 -8.03 -7.07 12.02
CA LYS A 105 -6.85 -7.37 12.82
C LYS A 105 -5.64 -6.60 12.32
N GLY A 106 -5.34 -6.65 11.03
CA GLY A 106 -4.19 -5.97 10.43
C GLY A 106 -4.23 -4.45 10.56
N LEU A 107 -5.44 -3.84 10.48
CA LEU A 107 -5.60 -2.40 10.71
C LEU A 107 -5.39 -2.04 12.19
N LEU A 108 -5.98 -2.81 13.11
CA LEU A 108 -5.84 -2.57 14.55
C LEU A 108 -4.41 -2.74 15.04
N GLU A 109 -3.69 -3.76 14.54
CA GLU A 109 -2.27 -3.98 14.86
C GLU A 109 -1.40 -2.80 14.41
N GLN A 110 -1.67 -2.22 13.23
CA GLN A 110 -0.96 -1.04 12.77
C GLN A 110 -1.28 0.22 13.58
N LEU A 111 -2.44 0.24 14.26
CA LEU A 111 -2.80 1.27 15.24
C LEU A 111 -2.21 1.01 16.63
N GLY A 112 -1.44 -0.08 16.81
CA GLY A 112 -0.87 -0.49 18.09
C GLY A 112 -1.89 -1.13 19.03
N CYS A 113 -3.04 -1.57 18.53
CA CYS A 113 -4.12 -2.16 19.30
C CYS A 113 -4.16 -3.68 19.13
N GLU A 114 -4.35 -4.42 20.22
CA GLU A 114 -4.68 -5.83 20.14
C GLU A 114 -6.13 -6.01 19.66
N ALA A 115 -6.29 -6.74 18.54
CA ALA A 115 -7.59 -6.92 17.93
C ALA A 115 -8.46 -7.91 18.73
N LYS A 116 -9.72 -7.57 18.94
CA LYS A 116 -10.70 -8.48 19.54
C LYS A 116 -10.92 -9.70 18.65
N PHE A 117 -11.24 -10.82 19.30
CA PHE A 117 -11.36 -12.12 18.63
C PHE A 117 -12.50 -12.19 17.61
N TYR A 118 -13.68 -11.68 17.97
CA TYR A 118 -14.84 -11.73 17.09
C TYR A 118 -14.82 -10.57 16.10
N ARG A 119 -15.16 -10.85 14.82
CA ARG A 119 -15.19 -9.87 13.72
C ARG A 119 -16.01 -8.61 14.07
N GLY A 120 -17.21 -8.80 14.63
CA GLY A 120 -18.09 -7.67 14.98
C GLY A 120 -17.51 -6.77 16.08
N ASP A 121 -16.75 -7.36 17.02
CA ASP A 121 -16.08 -6.60 18.07
C ASP A 121 -14.84 -5.88 17.54
N ALA A 122 -14.06 -6.53 16.70
CA ALA A 122 -12.90 -5.92 16.04
C ALA A 122 -13.35 -4.75 15.15
N LYS A 123 -14.45 -4.90 14.42
CA LYS A 123 -15.06 -3.81 13.63
C LYS A 123 -15.44 -2.61 14.51
N ARG A 124 -16.17 -2.84 15.61
CA ARG A 124 -16.55 -1.77 16.55
C ARG A 124 -15.31 -1.13 17.20
N GLN A 125 -14.31 -1.94 17.51
CA GLN A 125 -13.03 -1.45 18.03
C GLN A 125 -12.34 -0.53 17.03
N LEU A 126 -12.21 -0.95 15.77
CA LEU A 126 -11.58 -0.13 14.72
C LEU A 126 -12.30 1.21 14.54
N HIS A 127 -13.65 1.21 14.54
CA HIS A 127 -14.42 2.44 14.44
C HIS A 127 -14.12 3.40 15.59
N ARG A 128 -14.04 2.89 16.83
CA ARG A 128 -13.71 3.68 18.00
C ARG A 128 -12.30 4.27 17.90
N GLU A 129 -11.31 3.47 17.51
CA GLU A 129 -9.93 3.92 17.37
C GLU A 129 -9.78 5.01 16.29
N ILE A 130 -10.51 4.89 15.19
CA ILE A 130 -10.56 5.92 14.14
C ILE A 130 -11.18 7.22 14.66
N GLU A 131 -12.28 7.14 15.41
CA GLU A 131 -12.90 8.33 16.02
C GLU A 131 -11.97 9.01 17.02
N LEU A 132 -11.27 8.25 17.86
CA LEU A 132 -10.28 8.77 18.79
C LEU A 132 -9.11 9.43 18.07
N MET A 133 -8.61 8.80 17.01
CA MET A 133 -7.53 9.32 16.18
C MET A 133 -7.89 10.66 15.55
N GLN A 134 -9.08 10.77 14.99
CA GLN A 134 -9.55 12.02 14.37
C GLN A 134 -9.89 13.09 15.41
N GLY A 135 -10.55 12.72 16.50
CA GLY A 135 -11.05 13.64 17.52
C GLY A 135 -9.98 14.17 18.45
N ILE A 136 -9.05 13.31 18.89
CA ILE A 136 -8.03 13.66 19.90
C ILE A 136 -6.68 13.97 19.23
N HIS A 137 -6.24 13.11 18.33
CA HIS A 137 -4.91 13.24 17.70
C HIS A 137 -4.91 14.10 16.46
N HIS A 138 -6.09 14.47 15.93
CA HIS A 138 -6.26 15.22 14.67
C HIS A 138 -5.56 14.57 13.47
N LEU A 139 -5.38 13.24 13.51
CA LEU A 139 -4.80 12.45 12.44
C LEU A 139 -5.89 11.99 11.47
N GLN A 140 -5.58 12.06 10.20
CA GLN A 140 -6.46 11.57 9.12
C GLN A 140 -6.02 10.16 8.73
N PRO A 141 -6.87 9.13 8.92
CA PRO A 141 -6.52 7.77 8.53
C PRO A 141 -6.57 7.60 7.01
N VAL A 142 -5.55 6.91 6.48
CA VAL A 142 -5.45 6.52 5.08
C VAL A 142 -5.19 5.03 5.03
N VAL A 143 -6.13 4.26 4.51
CA VAL A 143 -6.01 2.82 4.33
C VAL A 143 -5.68 2.51 2.89
N ILE A 144 -4.64 1.72 2.68
CA ILE A 144 -4.21 1.27 1.36
C ILE A 144 -4.31 -0.25 1.32
N LEU A 145 -5.12 -0.76 0.39
CA LEU A 145 -5.25 -2.19 0.12
C LEU A 145 -4.57 -2.49 -1.21
N ASP A 146 -3.43 -3.14 -1.15
CA ASP A 146 -2.72 -3.59 -2.35
C ASP A 146 -3.26 -4.96 -2.80
N GLU A 147 -3.08 -5.30 -4.07
CA GLU A 147 -3.61 -6.51 -4.71
C GLU A 147 -5.14 -6.67 -4.53
N ALA A 148 -5.87 -5.57 -4.50
CA ALA A 148 -7.30 -5.57 -4.20
C ALA A 148 -8.18 -6.32 -5.23
N HIS A 149 -7.63 -6.70 -6.37
CA HIS A 149 -8.29 -7.59 -7.34
C HIS A 149 -8.44 -9.04 -6.83
N LEU A 150 -7.73 -9.41 -5.76
CA LEU A 150 -7.83 -10.72 -5.12
C LEU A 150 -8.87 -10.78 -4.00
N LEU A 151 -9.50 -9.64 -3.67
CA LEU A 151 -10.54 -9.58 -2.65
C LEU A 151 -11.81 -10.30 -3.14
N ASP A 152 -12.37 -11.13 -2.29
CA ASP A 152 -13.64 -11.76 -2.55
C ASP A 152 -14.84 -10.80 -2.33
N LYS A 153 -16.02 -11.23 -2.71
CA LYS A 153 -17.23 -10.42 -2.60
C LYS A 153 -17.52 -10.01 -1.14
N GLU A 154 -17.29 -10.91 -0.19
CA GLU A 154 -17.55 -10.64 1.24
C GLU A 154 -16.63 -9.51 1.72
N MET A 155 -15.35 -9.55 1.32
CA MET A 155 -14.38 -8.52 1.69
C MET A 155 -14.70 -7.17 1.03
N LEU A 156 -15.14 -7.16 -0.24
CA LEU A 156 -15.55 -5.94 -0.92
C LEU A 156 -16.78 -5.29 -0.27
N GLU A 157 -17.74 -6.09 0.19
CA GLU A 157 -18.88 -5.58 0.96
C GLU A 157 -18.43 -4.99 2.31
N GLU A 158 -17.48 -5.64 2.99
CA GLU A 158 -16.94 -5.13 4.25
C GLU A 158 -16.20 -3.80 4.06
N VAL A 159 -15.42 -3.68 3.00
CA VAL A 159 -14.76 -2.43 2.60
C VAL A 159 -15.80 -1.32 2.35
N ARG A 160 -16.90 -1.64 1.65
CA ARG A 160 -18.00 -0.70 1.41
C ARG A 160 -18.64 -0.23 2.72
N PHE A 161 -18.91 -1.17 3.65
CA PHE A 161 -19.46 -0.83 4.96
C PHE A 161 -18.53 0.03 5.81
N LEU A 162 -17.21 -0.14 5.64
CA LEU A 162 -16.23 0.66 6.35
C LEU A 162 -16.25 2.13 5.90
N LEU A 163 -16.57 2.38 4.63
CA LEU A 163 -16.69 3.74 4.08
C LEU A 163 -17.98 4.44 4.53
N ASN A 164 -19.03 3.67 4.82
CA ASN A 164 -20.34 4.17 5.20
C ASN A 164 -20.40 4.46 6.70
N PHE A 165 -19.81 5.59 7.09
CA PHE A 165 -19.83 6.07 8.47
C PHE A 165 -20.93 7.14 8.65
N ARG A 166 -21.63 7.11 9.77
CA ARG A 166 -22.65 8.11 10.14
C ARG A 166 -23.68 8.37 9.01
N MET A 167 -24.32 7.31 8.53
CA MET A 167 -25.36 7.41 7.50
C MET A 167 -24.87 8.14 6.24
N ASP A 168 -23.73 7.72 5.70
CA ASP A 168 -23.11 8.23 4.46
C ASP A 168 -22.75 9.72 4.43
N SER A 169 -22.82 10.41 5.57
CA SER A 169 -22.55 11.85 5.61
C SER A 169 -21.07 12.21 5.61
N LYS A 170 -20.19 11.29 6.04
CA LYS A 170 -18.72 11.47 6.04
C LYS A 170 -18.02 10.13 5.93
N SER A 171 -17.01 10.06 5.07
CA SER A 171 -16.07 8.94 5.09
C SER A 171 -15.13 9.09 6.29
N PRO A 172 -14.96 8.04 7.12
CA PRO A 172 -14.11 8.11 8.30
C PRO A 172 -12.62 8.08 7.94
N MET A 173 -12.28 7.71 6.70
CA MET A 173 -10.90 7.52 6.25
C MET A 173 -10.82 7.66 4.73
N ALA A 174 -9.63 7.95 4.24
CA ALA A 174 -9.33 7.71 2.84
C ALA A 174 -9.07 6.22 2.62
N LEU A 175 -9.63 5.66 1.57
CA LEU A 175 -9.40 4.27 1.18
C LEU A 175 -8.89 4.20 -0.24
N ILE A 176 -7.74 3.59 -0.42
CA ILE A 176 -7.07 3.44 -1.71
C ILE A 176 -6.96 1.96 -2.04
N LEU A 177 -7.61 1.54 -3.12
CA LEU A 177 -7.46 0.19 -3.66
C LEU A 177 -6.44 0.20 -4.79
N VAL A 178 -5.48 -0.73 -4.73
CA VAL A 178 -4.53 -0.95 -5.82
C VAL A 178 -4.89 -2.25 -6.52
N VAL A 179 -5.20 -2.14 -7.80
CA VAL A 179 -5.80 -3.22 -8.59
C VAL A 179 -4.92 -3.53 -9.79
N LEU A 180 -4.68 -4.82 -10.04
CA LEU A 180 -4.14 -5.28 -11.30
C LEU A 180 -5.27 -5.32 -12.33
N MET A 181 -5.06 -4.68 -13.48
CA MET A 181 -5.99 -4.85 -14.60
C MET A 181 -5.74 -6.21 -15.25
N PRO A 182 -6.75 -7.07 -15.42
CA PRO A 182 -6.60 -8.25 -16.26
C PRO A 182 -6.43 -7.80 -17.71
N ILE A 183 -5.45 -8.40 -18.37
CA ILE A 183 -5.22 -8.25 -19.82
C ILE A 183 -6.37 -8.89 -20.60
#